data_73dac0f2e9c9c109450f10731473a39d
#
_entry.id   73dac0f2e9c9c109450f10731473a39d
#
_cell.length_a   1.000
_cell.length_b   1.000
_cell.length_c   1.000
_cell.angle_alpha   90.00
_cell.angle_beta   90.00
_cell.angle_gamma   90.00
#
_symmetry.space_group_name_H-M   'P 1'
#
loop_
_entity.id
_entity.type
_entity.pdbx_description
1 polymer ?
#
loop_
_entity_poly.entity_id
_entity_poly.type
_entity_poly.pdbx_seq_one_letter_code
_entity_poly.pdbx_strand_id
1 'polypeptide(L)'
;TNSQINSYQEILEDLTNTFPMKRLLQGDVGSGKTVVAAIAVYAVVKSGFQVAFMAPTEVLAEQHLKSISEFLKYSDIDIYFLSSSVKDRDNVMESISTGKPGLYIGTHALIQEKVLFSNLGLVIIDEQQRFGVDQRKKLITDSDIVPDQLVMTATPIPRTTALSIYGDLDISSINELPPGRKEIISYLFNGLKGDSNLVFDKCKEHLNQNSQIFVVCPYIDESENSDIQAAEI
;
A
#
# COMPACT_ATOMS: atom_id res chain seq x y z
N THR A 1 13.08 -11.29 -6.75
CA THR A 1 12.62 -11.76 -8.05
C THR A 1 13.03 -10.78 -9.16
N ASN A 2 12.99 -11.22 -10.41
CA ASN A 2 13.34 -10.35 -11.55
C ASN A 2 12.38 -9.16 -11.67
N SER A 3 11.08 -9.37 -11.44
CA SER A 3 10.09 -8.28 -11.46
C SER A 3 10.35 -7.23 -10.38
N GLN A 4 10.79 -7.64 -9.18
CA GLN A 4 11.20 -6.69 -8.14
C GLN A 4 12.44 -5.91 -8.55
N ILE A 5 13.44 -6.59 -9.14
CA ILE A 5 14.67 -5.95 -9.64
C ILE A 5 14.35 -4.90 -10.69
N ASN A 6 13.54 -5.24 -11.68
CA ASN A 6 13.12 -4.30 -12.72
C ASN A 6 12.37 -3.11 -12.12
N SER A 7 11.40 -3.37 -11.24
CA SER A 7 10.60 -2.30 -10.62
C SER A 7 11.45 -1.32 -9.81
N TYR A 8 12.42 -1.79 -9.02
CA TYR A 8 13.27 -0.86 -8.27
C TYR A 8 14.23 -0.10 -9.18
N GLN A 9 14.72 -0.72 -10.28
CA GLN A 9 15.57 -0.02 -11.26
C GLN A 9 14.81 1.12 -11.94
N GLU A 10 13.59 0.88 -12.41
CA GLU A 10 12.72 1.91 -12.97
C GLU A 10 12.48 3.06 -11.99
N ILE A 11 12.24 2.75 -10.71
CA ILE A 11 12.06 3.76 -9.66
C ILE A 11 13.34 4.55 -9.42
N LEU A 12 14.51 3.89 -9.36
CA LEU A 12 15.79 4.59 -9.15
C LEU A 12 16.15 5.48 -10.33
N GLU A 13 15.86 5.04 -11.56
CA GLU A 13 16.02 5.86 -12.75
C GLU A 13 15.18 7.13 -12.69
N ASP A 14 13.89 6.99 -12.32
CA ASP A 14 13.01 8.15 -12.16
C ASP A 14 13.48 9.11 -11.07
N LEU A 15 13.92 8.61 -9.91
CA LEU A 15 14.45 9.43 -8.82
C LEU A 15 15.70 10.24 -9.20
N THR A 16 16.38 9.89 -10.28
CA THR A 16 17.54 10.65 -10.82
C THR A 16 17.16 11.62 -11.93
N ASN A 17 15.90 11.62 -12.39
CA ASN A 17 15.44 12.51 -13.44
C ASN A 17 15.22 13.95 -12.92
N THR A 18 15.17 14.89 -13.87
CA THR A 18 14.88 16.30 -13.57
C THR A 18 13.40 16.59 -13.33
N PHE A 19 12.52 15.67 -13.73
CA PHE A 19 11.07 15.77 -13.52
C PHE A 19 10.67 14.86 -12.37
N PRO A 20 9.76 15.32 -11.49
CA PRO A 20 9.29 14.50 -10.39
C PRO A 20 8.65 13.19 -10.86
N MET A 21 9.06 12.08 -10.26
CA MET A 21 8.48 10.76 -10.51
C MET A 21 6.99 10.76 -10.16
N LYS A 22 6.19 10.15 -11.00
CA LYS A 22 4.80 9.77 -10.71
C LYS A 22 4.60 8.32 -11.13
N ARG A 23 4.75 7.39 -10.19
CA ARG A 23 4.77 5.95 -10.54
C ARG A 23 3.80 5.15 -9.68
N LEU A 24 3.11 4.20 -10.33
CA LEU A 24 2.28 3.18 -9.70
C LEU A 24 3.05 1.86 -9.64
N LEU A 25 3.32 1.37 -8.45
CA LEU A 25 3.86 0.03 -8.20
C LEU A 25 2.71 -0.92 -7.88
N GLN A 26 2.36 -1.77 -8.83
CA GLN A 26 1.30 -2.76 -8.66
C GLN A 26 1.86 -4.17 -8.50
N GLY A 27 1.17 -5.00 -7.73
CA GLY A 27 1.53 -6.40 -7.53
C GLY A 27 0.65 -7.03 -6.48
N ASP A 28 0.43 -8.32 -6.54
CA ASP A 28 -0.43 -9.05 -5.61
C ASP A 28 0.04 -8.91 -4.14
N VAL A 29 -0.81 -9.27 -3.20
CA VAL A 29 -0.46 -9.31 -1.76
C VAL A 29 0.72 -10.27 -1.58
N GLY A 30 1.76 -9.79 -0.89
CA GLY A 30 2.99 -10.58 -0.67
C GLY A 30 3.96 -10.61 -1.85
N SER A 31 3.71 -9.92 -2.97
CA SER A 31 4.64 -9.82 -4.11
C SER A 31 5.96 -9.09 -3.78
N GLY A 32 6.03 -8.40 -2.65
CA GLY A 32 7.20 -7.67 -2.19
C GLY A 32 7.24 -6.19 -2.58
N LYS A 33 6.10 -5.55 -2.81
CA LYS A 33 6.03 -4.09 -3.01
C LYS A 33 6.75 -3.31 -1.91
N THR A 34 6.58 -3.73 -0.67
CA THR A 34 7.18 -3.05 0.49
C THR A 34 8.71 -3.08 0.48
N VAL A 35 9.35 -4.15 0.00
CA VAL A 35 10.82 -4.17 -0.11
C VAL A 35 11.31 -3.26 -1.22
N VAL A 36 10.58 -3.17 -2.34
CA VAL A 36 10.90 -2.23 -3.43
C VAL A 36 10.78 -0.79 -2.93
N ALA A 37 9.70 -0.48 -2.19
CA ALA A 37 9.52 0.82 -1.56
C ALA A 37 10.63 1.14 -0.53
N ALA A 38 11.06 0.15 0.27
CA ALA A 38 12.15 0.34 1.24
C ALA A 38 13.50 0.71 0.55
N ILE A 39 13.77 0.18 -0.65
CA ILE A 39 14.94 0.56 -1.44
C ILE A 39 14.85 2.02 -1.89
N ALA A 40 13.67 2.46 -2.37
CA ALA A 40 13.44 3.86 -2.74
C ALA A 40 13.60 4.79 -1.52
N VAL A 41 13.04 4.41 -0.36
CA VAL A 41 13.22 5.13 0.90
C VAL A 41 14.70 5.27 1.23
N TYR A 42 15.46 4.17 1.16
CA TYR A 42 16.89 4.18 1.44
C TYR A 42 17.63 5.18 0.54
N ALA A 43 17.38 5.14 -0.77
CA ALA A 43 18.04 6.03 -1.72
C ALA A 43 17.75 7.51 -1.42
N VAL A 44 16.49 7.87 -1.20
CA VAL A 44 16.07 9.26 -0.98
C VAL A 44 16.55 9.79 0.36
N VAL A 45 16.45 9.00 1.45
CA VAL A 45 16.93 9.45 2.77
C VAL A 45 18.46 9.60 2.79
N LYS A 46 19.20 8.69 2.15
CA LYS A 46 20.67 8.81 2.03
C LYS A 46 21.09 9.99 1.15
N SER A 47 20.23 10.49 0.29
CA SER A 47 20.44 11.74 -0.46
C SER A 47 20.10 13.00 0.35
N GLY A 48 19.69 12.85 1.62
CA GLY A 48 19.46 13.98 2.54
C GLY A 48 18.02 14.49 2.56
N PHE A 49 17.06 13.76 1.98
CA PHE A 49 15.66 14.15 1.93
C PHE A 49 14.78 13.42 2.94
N GLN A 50 13.60 13.98 3.18
CA GLN A 50 12.54 13.36 3.96
C GLN A 50 11.68 12.49 3.04
N VAL A 51 11.18 11.37 3.59
CA VAL A 51 10.23 10.49 2.91
C VAL A 51 8.96 10.37 3.74
N ALA A 52 7.80 10.67 3.15
CA ALA A 52 6.49 10.43 3.76
C ALA A 52 5.89 9.13 3.25
N PHE A 53 5.56 8.20 4.15
CA PHE A 53 4.90 6.94 3.81
C PHE A 53 3.51 6.91 4.41
N MET A 54 2.50 6.92 3.56
CA MET A 54 1.10 6.98 3.96
C MET A 54 0.41 5.63 3.82
N ALA A 55 -0.22 5.18 4.89
CA ALA A 55 -1.10 4.02 4.89
C ALA A 55 -2.55 4.43 5.23
N PRO A 56 -3.57 3.70 4.72
CA PRO A 56 -4.97 4.09 4.89
C PRO A 56 -5.49 3.91 6.32
N THR A 57 -4.89 3.04 7.11
CA THR A 57 -5.26 2.78 8.50
C THR A 57 -4.03 2.72 9.40
N GLU A 58 -4.22 2.95 10.70
CA GLU A 58 -3.15 2.88 11.70
C GLU A 58 -2.54 1.47 11.78
N VAL A 59 -3.37 0.44 11.71
CA VAL A 59 -2.90 -0.96 11.70
C VAL A 59 -1.98 -1.26 10.51
N LEU A 60 -2.33 -0.77 9.32
CA LEU A 60 -1.47 -0.93 8.14
C LEU A 60 -0.20 -0.09 8.24
N ALA A 61 -0.28 1.11 8.81
CA ALA A 61 0.89 1.95 9.06
C ALA A 61 1.88 1.27 10.03
N GLU A 62 1.39 0.66 11.12
CA GLU A 62 2.20 -0.12 12.05
C GLU A 62 2.81 -1.37 11.39
N GLN A 63 2.06 -2.04 10.52
CA GLN A 63 2.57 -3.18 9.75
C GLN A 63 3.70 -2.76 8.82
N HIS A 64 3.56 -1.63 8.13
CA HIS A 64 4.62 -1.07 7.29
C HIS A 64 5.82 -0.63 8.13
N LEU A 65 5.60 0.03 9.27
CA LEU A 65 6.66 0.39 10.21
C LEU A 65 7.51 -0.83 10.57
N LYS A 66 6.88 -1.92 11.00
CA LYS A 66 7.57 -3.16 11.38
C LYS A 66 8.35 -3.75 10.21
N SER A 67 7.74 -3.86 9.04
CA SER A 67 8.36 -4.49 7.86
C SER A 67 9.54 -3.66 7.34
N ILE A 68 9.37 -2.34 7.22
CA ILE A 68 10.42 -1.45 6.69
C ILE A 68 11.56 -1.32 7.71
N SER A 69 11.27 -1.25 9.01
CA SER A 69 12.31 -1.24 10.05
C SER A 69 13.18 -2.50 9.99
N GLU A 70 12.60 -3.67 9.69
CA GLU A 70 13.37 -4.90 9.55
C GLU A 70 14.26 -4.88 8.28
N PHE A 71 13.77 -4.33 7.16
CA PHE A 71 14.57 -4.18 5.94
C PHE A 71 15.71 -3.17 6.12
N LEU A 72 15.49 -2.10 6.88
CA LEU A 72 16.44 -1.03 7.07
C LEU A 72 17.25 -1.12 8.37
N LYS A 73 17.15 -2.21 9.12
CA LYS A 73 17.75 -2.35 10.48
C LYS A 73 19.27 -2.15 10.54
N TYR A 74 19.97 -2.35 9.43
CA TYR A 74 21.42 -2.12 9.34
C TYR A 74 21.79 -0.81 8.64
N SER A 75 20.81 0.02 8.33
CA SER A 75 21.00 1.34 7.76
C SER A 75 20.89 2.39 8.86
N ASP A 76 21.70 3.44 8.79
CA ASP A 76 21.60 4.58 9.72
C ASP A 76 20.46 5.51 9.24
N ILE A 77 19.23 5.00 9.18
CA ILE A 77 18.03 5.75 8.77
C ILE A 77 17.11 5.87 9.97
N ASP A 78 16.79 7.10 10.33
CA ASP A 78 15.78 7.39 11.35
C ASP A 78 14.38 7.11 10.78
N ILE A 79 13.56 6.35 11.53
CA ILE A 79 12.18 6.05 11.19
C ILE A 79 11.26 6.61 12.26
N TYR A 80 10.33 7.44 11.85
CA TYR A 80 9.36 8.11 12.69
C TYR A 80 7.95 7.60 12.40
N PHE A 81 7.14 7.48 13.45
CA PHE A 81 5.74 7.09 13.31
C PHE A 81 4.82 8.21 13.78
N LEU A 82 3.89 8.64 12.93
CA LEU A 82 2.92 9.68 13.24
C LEU A 82 1.50 9.13 13.16
N SER A 83 0.88 8.96 14.32
CA SER A 83 -0.53 8.62 14.43
C SER A 83 -1.22 9.50 15.49
N SER A 84 -2.54 9.39 15.55
CA SER A 84 -3.32 10.13 16.57
C SER A 84 -3.06 9.69 18.00
N SER A 85 -2.53 8.48 18.19
CA SER A 85 -2.31 7.83 19.50
C SER A 85 -0.89 7.95 20.04
N VAL A 86 0.07 8.47 19.25
CA VAL A 86 1.50 8.51 19.62
C VAL A 86 1.80 9.64 20.60
N LYS A 87 2.49 9.29 21.71
CA LYS A 87 2.88 10.24 22.76
C LYS A 87 4.02 11.19 22.38
N ASP A 88 4.83 10.82 21.38
CA ASP A 88 6.06 11.56 20.98
C ASP A 88 5.84 12.44 19.74
N ARG A 89 4.61 12.93 19.57
CA ARG A 89 4.21 13.71 18.39
C ARG A 89 5.04 14.96 18.18
N ASP A 90 5.41 15.66 19.26
CA ASP A 90 6.11 16.93 19.18
C ASP A 90 7.53 16.77 18.61
N ASN A 91 8.27 15.74 19.00
CA ASN A 91 9.58 15.41 18.44
C ASN A 91 9.52 15.04 16.96
N VAL A 92 8.47 14.30 16.55
CA VAL A 92 8.26 13.96 15.13
C VAL A 92 7.96 15.23 14.33
N MET A 93 7.12 16.13 14.85
CA MET A 93 6.78 17.40 14.22
C MET A 93 8.00 18.32 14.10
N GLU A 94 8.85 18.40 15.12
CA GLU A 94 10.11 19.14 15.08
C GLU A 94 11.03 18.57 13.99
N SER A 95 11.19 17.24 13.93
CA SER A 95 12.01 16.58 12.90
C SER A 95 11.51 16.84 11.49
N ILE A 96 10.17 16.88 11.28
CA ILE A 96 9.55 17.23 10.01
C ILE A 96 9.88 18.69 9.64
N SER A 97 9.65 19.64 10.56
CA SER A 97 9.79 21.06 10.31
C SER A 97 11.25 21.51 10.14
N THR A 98 12.19 20.82 10.76
CA THR A 98 13.63 21.09 10.62
C THR A 98 14.25 20.45 9.37
N GLY A 99 13.49 19.66 8.60
CA GLY A 99 13.99 19.00 7.41
C GLY A 99 14.91 17.81 7.70
N LYS A 100 14.84 17.20 8.89
CA LYS A 100 15.69 16.09 9.25
C LYS A 100 15.46 14.91 8.31
N PRO A 101 16.48 14.42 7.58
CA PRO A 101 16.33 13.27 6.68
C PRO A 101 15.86 12.05 7.45
N GLY A 102 14.89 11.34 6.90
CA GLY A 102 14.32 10.17 7.57
C GLY A 102 13.02 9.72 6.90
N LEU A 103 12.53 8.58 7.36
CA LEU A 103 11.26 8.02 6.94
C LEU A 103 10.17 8.35 7.97
N TYR A 104 9.10 8.99 7.51
CA TYR A 104 7.94 9.37 8.32
C TYR A 104 6.75 8.53 7.89
N ILE A 105 6.37 7.55 8.71
CA ILE A 105 5.24 6.64 8.43
C ILE A 105 4.03 7.11 9.22
N GLY A 106 2.86 7.10 8.59
CA GLY A 106 1.62 7.41 9.27
C GLY A 106 0.39 7.25 8.39
N THR A 107 -0.71 7.77 8.88
CA THR A 107 -1.98 7.83 8.16
C THR A 107 -2.21 9.25 7.60
N HIS A 108 -3.47 9.64 7.42
CA HIS A 108 -3.84 11.03 7.10
C HIS A 108 -3.31 12.07 8.10
N ALA A 109 -2.74 11.65 9.23
CA ALA A 109 -2.08 12.55 10.17
C ALA A 109 -0.89 13.28 9.54
N LEU A 110 -0.22 12.68 8.54
CA LEU A 110 0.90 13.26 7.79
C LEU A 110 0.49 14.42 6.86
N ILE A 111 -0.81 14.55 6.54
CA ILE A 111 -1.36 15.59 5.63
C ILE A 111 -2.21 16.62 6.34
N GLN A 112 -2.16 16.67 7.67
CA GLN A 112 -2.85 17.72 8.42
C GLN A 112 -2.17 19.08 8.20
N GLU A 113 -2.93 20.17 8.24
CA GLU A 113 -2.45 21.54 8.00
C GLU A 113 -1.25 21.98 8.84
N LYS A 114 -1.03 21.34 9.97
CA LYS A 114 0.11 21.62 10.86
C LYS A 114 1.40 20.86 10.51
N VAL A 115 1.34 19.91 9.56
CA VAL A 115 2.47 19.08 9.16
C VAL A 115 3.08 19.65 7.89
N LEU A 116 4.16 20.40 8.04
CA LEU A 116 4.86 21.04 6.92
C LEU A 116 6.26 20.44 6.81
N PHE A 117 6.46 19.63 5.79
CA PHE A 117 7.76 19.06 5.48
C PHE A 117 8.67 20.11 4.86
N SER A 118 9.86 20.32 5.43
CA SER A 118 10.82 21.31 4.93
C SER A 118 11.68 20.81 3.79
N ASN A 119 11.86 19.49 3.64
CA ASN A 119 12.72 18.91 2.60
C ASN A 119 12.19 17.55 2.13
N LEU A 120 10.90 17.51 1.71
CA LEU A 120 10.23 16.30 1.27
C LEU A 120 10.68 15.92 -0.15
N GLY A 121 11.37 14.78 -0.29
CA GLY A 121 11.82 14.27 -1.58
C GLY A 121 10.92 13.18 -2.16
N LEU A 122 10.26 12.37 -1.33
CA LEU A 122 9.43 11.26 -1.80
C LEU A 122 8.17 11.09 -0.96
N VAL A 123 7.05 10.89 -1.62
CA VAL A 123 5.77 10.49 -1.02
C VAL A 123 5.42 9.09 -1.50
N ILE A 124 5.23 8.17 -0.56
CA ILE A 124 4.76 6.81 -0.83
C ILE A 124 3.33 6.69 -0.30
N ILE A 125 2.40 6.23 -1.14
CA ILE A 125 0.99 6.07 -0.78
C ILE A 125 0.57 4.62 -1.01
N ASP A 126 0.23 3.91 0.07
CA ASP A 126 -0.30 2.56 -0.03
C ASP A 126 -1.82 2.58 -0.17
N GLU A 127 -2.36 1.74 -1.06
CA GLU A 127 -3.79 1.62 -1.36
C GLU A 127 -4.49 2.98 -1.61
N GLN A 128 -3.97 3.73 -2.57
CA GLN A 128 -4.37 5.10 -2.89
C GLN A 128 -5.89 5.31 -3.07
N GLN A 129 -6.64 4.28 -3.53
CA GLN A 129 -8.09 4.35 -3.71
C GLN A 129 -8.86 4.69 -2.42
N ARG A 130 -8.22 4.54 -1.26
CA ARG A 130 -8.79 4.86 0.06
C ARG A 130 -8.55 6.32 0.50
N PHE A 131 -7.85 7.11 -0.31
CA PHE A 131 -7.57 8.53 -0.03
C PHE A 131 -8.32 9.45 -1.00
N GLY A 132 -8.89 10.53 -0.48
CA GLY A 132 -9.54 11.58 -1.29
C GLY A 132 -8.55 12.35 -2.17
N VAL A 133 -9.03 12.90 -3.29
CA VAL A 133 -8.21 13.66 -4.25
C VAL A 133 -7.56 14.89 -3.59
N ASP A 134 -8.29 15.58 -2.72
CA ASP A 134 -7.82 16.80 -2.05
C ASP A 134 -6.77 16.53 -0.97
N GLN A 135 -6.82 15.35 -0.34
CA GLN A 135 -5.84 14.94 0.66
C GLN A 135 -4.44 14.72 0.05
N ARG A 136 -4.38 14.25 -1.19
CA ARG A 136 -3.13 14.02 -1.93
C ARG A 136 -2.46 15.32 -2.37
N LYS A 137 -3.27 16.31 -2.78
CA LYS A 137 -2.75 17.61 -3.23
C LYS A 137 -2.00 18.34 -2.12
N LYS A 138 -2.43 18.23 -0.87
CA LYS A 138 -1.81 18.94 0.25
C LYS A 138 -0.33 18.61 0.47
N LEU A 139 0.09 17.34 0.34
CA LEU A 139 1.51 16.97 0.46
C LEU A 139 2.38 17.49 -0.69
N ILE A 140 1.76 17.80 -1.84
CA ILE A 140 2.48 18.14 -3.07
C ILE A 140 2.57 19.64 -3.26
N THR A 141 1.60 20.40 -2.74
CA THR A 141 1.46 21.85 -3.03
C THR A 141 2.11 22.76 -2.00
N ASP A 142 2.44 22.26 -0.81
CA ASP A 142 2.96 23.10 0.29
C ASP A 142 4.51 23.12 0.35
N SER A 143 5.21 22.47 -0.60
CA SER A 143 6.67 22.51 -0.69
C SER A 143 7.13 23.28 -1.94
N ASP A 144 8.23 24.03 -1.82
CA ASP A 144 8.89 24.71 -2.95
C ASP A 144 9.41 23.73 -4.01
N ILE A 145 9.59 22.46 -3.64
CA ILE A 145 10.03 21.37 -4.51
C ILE A 145 8.89 20.34 -4.57
N VAL A 146 8.46 19.99 -5.78
CA VAL A 146 7.47 18.93 -5.99
C VAL A 146 8.11 17.58 -5.69
N PRO A 147 7.66 16.85 -4.65
CA PRO A 147 8.26 15.56 -4.30
C PRO A 147 7.91 14.48 -5.32
N ASP A 148 8.78 13.48 -5.44
CA ASP A 148 8.50 12.24 -6.14
C ASP A 148 7.32 11.50 -5.53
N GLN A 149 6.56 10.78 -6.35
CA GLN A 149 5.35 10.06 -5.91
C GLN A 149 5.41 8.60 -6.32
N LEU A 150 5.35 7.72 -5.33
CA LEU A 150 5.23 6.28 -5.52
C LEU A 150 3.90 5.80 -4.93
N VAL A 151 2.99 5.39 -5.78
CA VAL A 151 1.71 4.80 -5.37
C VAL A 151 1.84 3.29 -5.37
N MET A 152 1.36 2.62 -4.33
CA MET A 152 1.33 1.16 -4.26
C MET A 152 -0.10 0.65 -4.26
N THR A 153 -0.36 -0.47 -4.93
CA THR A 153 -1.65 -1.17 -4.86
C THR A 153 -1.49 -2.69 -4.98
N ALA A 154 -2.32 -3.42 -4.22
CA ALA A 154 -2.43 -4.87 -4.36
C ALA A 154 -3.43 -5.28 -5.44
N THR A 155 -4.33 -4.38 -5.85
CA THR A 155 -5.31 -4.68 -6.89
C THR A 155 -4.69 -4.39 -8.26
N PRO A 156 -4.58 -5.40 -9.16
CA PRO A 156 -4.13 -5.15 -10.52
C PRO A 156 -5.17 -4.27 -11.24
N ILE A 157 -4.75 -3.09 -11.62
CA ILE A 157 -5.57 -2.15 -12.37
C ILE A 157 -5.17 -2.23 -13.84
N PRO A 158 -6.09 -2.52 -14.75
CA PRO A 158 -5.77 -2.48 -16.18
C PRO A 158 -5.19 -1.12 -16.57
N ARG A 159 -4.15 -1.11 -17.42
CA ARG A 159 -3.41 0.11 -17.77
C ARG A 159 -4.33 1.24 -18.27
N THR A 160 -5.35 0.91 -19.05
CA THR A 160 -6.35 1.87 -19.54
C THR A 160 -7.15 2.49 -18.41
N THR A 161 -7.53 1.70 -17.40
CA THR A 161 -8.24 2.17 -16.21
C THR A 161 -7.33 2.98 -15.30
N ALA A 162 -6.07 2.57 -15.15
CA ALA A 162 -5.07 3.31 -14.38
C ALA A 162 -4.85 4.72 -14.97
N LEU A 163 -4.69 4.83 -16.29
CA LEU A 163 -4.58 6.12 -16.98
C LEU A 163 -5.82 7.00 -16.78
N SER A 164 -7.02 6.43 -16.75
CA SER A 164 -8.27 7.18 -16.55
C SER A 164 -8.45 7.67 -15.10
N ILE A 165 -7.98 6.90 -14.11
CA ILE A 165 -8.16 7.21 -12.68
C ILE A 165 -6.99 8.05 -12.13
N TYR A 166 -5.77 7.76 -12.57
CA TYR A 166 -4.55 8.31 -11.99
C TYR A 166 -3.83 9.32 -12.91
N GLY A 167 -4.29 9.47 -14.16
CA GLY A 167 -3.65 10.36 -15.14
C GLY A 167 -2.30 9.81 -15.63
N ASP A 168 -1.30 10.67 -15.73
CA ASP A 168 0.04 10.36 -16.25
C ASP A 168 0.91 9.67 -15.19
N LEU A 169 0.55 8.44 -14.78
CA LEU A 169 1.41 7.61 -13.93
C LEU A 169 2.14 6.56 -14.79
N ASP A 170 3.45 6.46 -14.60
CA ASP A 170 4.22 5.31 -15.04
C ASP A 170 3.87 4.08 -14.20
N ILE A 171 3.92 2.88 -14.79
CA ILE A 171 3.47 1.66 -14.12
C ILE A 171 4.61 0.65 -14.06
N SER A 172 4.96 0.24 -12.85
CA SER A 172 5.82 -0.91 -12.56
C SER A 172 4.97 -2.06 -12.02
N SER A 173 5.17 -3.26 -12.55
CA SER A 173 4.35 -4.42 -12.17
C SER A 173 5.21 -5.56 -11.63
N ILE A 174 4.89 -6.03 -10.41
CA ILE A 174 5.48 -7.22 -9.83
C ILE A 174 4.52 -8.39 -10.06
N ASN A 175 4.73 -9.11 -11.18
CA ASN A 175 3.84 -10.20 -11.62
C ASN A 175 4.27 -11.58 -11.11
N GLU A 176 5.46 -11.70 -10.52
CA GLU A 176 5.96 -12.96 -9.99
C GLU A 176 5.40 -13.21 -8.59
N LEU A 177 4.88 -14.40 -8.38
CA LEU A 177 4.45 -14.85 -7.06
C LEU A 177 5.67 -15.14 -6.17
N PRO A 178 5.60 -14.83 -4.86
CA PRO A 178 6.66 -15.17 -3.93
C PRO A 178 6.96 -16.67 -3.95
N PRO A 179 8.22 -17.09 -3.76
CA PRO A 179 8.57 -18.50 -3.63
C PRO A 179 7.75 -19.17 -2.52
N GLY A 180 7.17 -20.33 -2.82
CA GLY A 180 6.37 -21.11 -1.85
C GLY A 180 4.88 -20.77 -1.80
N ARG A 181 4.40 -19.77 -2.54
CA ARG A 181 2.95 -19.53 -2.65
C ARG A 181 2.33 -20.61 -3.55
N LYS A 182 1.34 -21.32 -3.02
CA LYS A 182 0.56 -22.31 -3.77
C LYS A 182 -0.36 -21.60 -4.77
N GLU A 183 -0.61 -22.25 -5.90
CA GLU A 183 -1.62 -21.78 -6.85
C GLU A 183 -3.00 -21.70 -6.19
N ILE A 184 -3.75 -20.66 -6.52
CA ILE A 184 -5.14 -20.50 -6.09
C ILE A 184 -6.00 -21.32 -7.03
N ILE A 185 -6.73 -22.30 -6.48
CA ILE A 185 -7.69 -23.11 -7.22
C ILE A 185 -9.07 -22.47 -7.04
N SER A 186 -9.68 -22.02 -8.14
CA SER A 186 -11.01 -21.41 -8.11
C SER A 186 -12.04 -22.41 -8.60
N TYR A 187 -13.15 -22.51 -7.89
CA TYR A 187 -14.32 -23.33 -8.26
C TYR A 187 -15.51 -22.40 -8.48
N LEU A 188 -16.20 -22.57 -9.59
CA LEU A 188 -17.43 -21.84 -9.89
C LEU A 188 -18.62 -22.76 -9.68
N PHE A 189 -19.57 -22.35 -8.85
CA PHE A 189 -20.85 -23.02 -8.64
C PHE A 189 -21.98 -22.14 -9.16
N ASN A 190 -22.94 -22.71 -9.88
CA ASN A 190 -23.99 -21.94 -10.55
C ASN A 190 -25.22 -21.69 -9.65
N GLY A 191 -25.17 -22.04 -8.37
CA GLY A 191 -26.27 -21.86 -7.42
C GLY A 191 -27.48 -22.78 -7.66
N LEU A 192 -27.33 -23.85 -8.45
CA LEU A 192 -28.38 -24.83 -8.65
C LEU A 192 -28.60 -25.69 -7.40
N LYS A 193 -29.80 -26.24 -7.23
CA LYS A 193 -30.12 -27.15 -6.12
C LYS A 193 -29.14 -28.32 -6.13
N GLY A 194 -28.32 -28.43 -5.08
CA GLY A 194 -27.26 -29.45 -4.94
C GLY A 194 -25.85 -28.88 -4.90
N ASP A 195 -25.59 -27.71 -5.46
CA ASP A 195 -24.27 -27.08 -5.45
C ASP A 195 -23.85 -26.65 -4.03
N SER A 196 -24.79 -26.25 -3.18
CA SER A 196 -24.54 -25.91 -1.79
C SER A 196 -23.89 -27.04 -1.01
N ASN A 197 -24.33 -28.30 -1.22
CA ASN A 197 -23.71 -29.45 -0.56
C ASN A 197 -22.27 -29.67 -1.00
N LEU A 198 -21.95 -29.44 -2.27
CA LEU A 198 -20.58 -29.54 -2.78
C LEU A 198 -19.66 -28.47 -2.18
N VAL A 199 -20.18 -27.24 -1.99
CA VAL A 199 -19.46 -26.17 -1.31
C VAL A 199 -19.18 -26.53 0.15
N PHE A 200 -20.20 -27.01 0.89
CA PHE A 200 -20.04 -27.41 2.27
C PHE A 200 -19.09 -28.61 2.43
N ASP A 201 -19.12 -29.58 1.53
CA ASP A 201 -18.20 -30.73 1.58
C ASP A 201 -16.74 -30.28 1.33
N LYS A 202 -16.51 -29.35 0.40
CA LYS A 202 -15.22 -28.71 0.19
C LYS A 202 -14.76 -27.94 1.44
N CYS A 203 -15.65 -27.18 2.05
CA CYS A 203 -15.35 -26.49 3.30
C CYS A 203 -14.95 -27.45 4.42
N LYS A 204 -15.69 -28.55 4.60
CA LYS A 204 -15.34 -29.59 5.59
C LYS A 204 -13.98 -30.22 5.34
N GLU A 205 -13.67 -30.53 4.08
CA GLU A 205 -12.36 -31.05 3.69
C GLU A 205 -11.22 -30.14 4.15
N HIS A 206 -11.33 -28.84 3.88
CA HIS A 206 -10.32 -27.85 4.28
C HIS A 206 -10.25 -27.65 5.79
N LEU A 207 -11.38 -27.63 6.49
CA LEU A 207 -11.42 -27.54 7.95
C LEU A 207 -10.72 -28.72 8.61
N ASN A 208 -10.89 -29.94 8.08
CA ASN A 208 -10.20 -31.13 8.57
C ASN A 208 -8.68 -31.07 8.39
N GLN A 209 -8.19 -30.20 7.48
CA GLN A 209 -6.77 -29.93 7.26
C GLN A 209 -6.26 -28.73 8.06
N ASN A 210 -6.98 -28.27 9.08
CA ASN A 210 -6.69 -27.07 9.90
C ASN A 210 -6.59 -25.77 9.07
N SER A 211 -7.32 -25.66 7.96
CA SER A 211 -7.42 -24.43 7.17
C SER A 211 -8.51 -23.52 7.74
N GLN A 212 -8.37 -22.21 7.50
CA GLN A 212 -9.40 -21.23 7.82
C GLN A 212 -10.29 -20.98 6.60
N ILE A 213 -11.56 -20.72 6.83
CA ILE A 213 -12.55 -20.42 5.79
C ILE A 213 -13.18 -19.07 6.06
N PHE A 214 -13.23 -18.23 5.02
CA PHE A 214 -13.94 -16.96 5.03
C PHE A 214 -15.15 -17.07 4.10
N VAL A 215 -16.35 -16.78 4.64
CA VAL A 215 -17.57 -16.68 3.84
C VAL A 215 -17.88 -15.20 3.67
N VAL A 216 -17.95 -14.74 2.42
CA VAL A 216 -18.24 -13.34 2.09
C VAL A 216 -19.62 -13.27 1.46
N CYS A 217 -20.55 -12.62 2.16
CA CYS A 217 -21.91 -12.38 1.71
C CYS A 217 -22.07 -10.90 1.31
N PRO A 218 -22.83 -10.59 0.24
CA PRO A 218 -23.04 -9.22 -0.20
C PRO A 218 -23.95 -8.41 0.72
N TYR A 219 -24.81 -9.09 1.51
CA TYR A 219 -25.77 -8.47 2.41
C TYR A 219 -25.72 -9.14 3.80
N ILE A 220 -26.09 -8.40 4.84
CA ILE A 220 -26.22 -8.89 6.22
C ILE A 220 -27.59 -9.55 6.40
N ASP A 221 -28.64 -8.89 5.92
CA ASP A 221 -30.03 -9.36 6.01
C ASP A 221 -30.57 -9.77 4.64
N GLU A 222 -31.54 -10.71 4.61
CA GLU A 222 -32.27 -11.01 3.39
C GLU A 222 -33.10 -9.79 2.93
N SER A 223 -32.94 -9.37 1.69
CA SER A 223 -33.80 -8.36 1.11
C SER A 223 -34.91 -9.04 0.32
N GLU A 224 -36.18 -8.63 0.53
CA GLU A 224 -37.38 -9.20 -0.10
C GLU A 224 -37.34 -9.21 -1.64
N ASN A 225 -36.38 -8.58 -2.28
CA ASN A 225 -36.29 -8.38 -3.75
C ASN A 225 -35.06 -8.97 -4.41
N SER A 226 -34.25 -9.81 -3.76
CA SER A 226 -33.08 -10.41 -4.39
C SER A 226 -32.92 -11.89 -4.04
N ASP A 227 -32.71 -12.73 -5.05
CA ASP A 227 -32.30 -14.14 -4.90
C ASP A 227 -30.86 -14.29 -4.32
N ILE A 228 -30.35 -13.27 -3.63
CA ILE A 228 -28.98 -13.22 -3.11
C ILE A 228 -29.03 -13.63 -1.64
N GLN A 229 -28.30 -14.70 -1.29
CA GLN A 229 -28.19 -15.18 0.09
C GLN A 229 -27.50 -14.16 0.99
N ALA A 230 -28.11 -13.86 2.12
CA ALA A 230 -27.56 -13.04 3.19
C ALA A 230 -26.67 -13.86 4.13
N ALA A 231 -25.94 -13.18 5.01
CA ALA A 231 -25.09 -13.83 6.03
C ALA A 231 -25.90 -14.48 7.17
N GLU A 232 -27.09 -13.97 7.42
CA GLU A 232 -28.01 -14.52 8.43
C GLU A 232 -29.11 -15.33 7.71
N ILE A 233 -29.15 -16.64 7.95
CA ILE A 233 -30.22 -17.57 7.59
C ILE A 233 -30.74 -18.19 8.86
#